data_43fb3307f6cdf5b868f55ec35ef15aed
#
_entry.id   43fb3307f6cdf5b868f55ec35ef15aed
#
_cell.length_a   1.000
_cell.length_b   1.000
_cell.length_c   1.000
_cell.angle_alpha   90.00
_cell.angle_beta   90.00
_cell.angle_gamma   90.00
#
_symmetry.space_group_name_H-M   'P 1'
#
loop_
_entity.id
_entity.type
_entity.pdbx_description
1 polymer ?
#
loop_
_entity_poly.entity_id
_entity_poly.type
_entity_poly.pdbx_seq_one_letter_code
_entity_poly.pdbx_strand_id
1 'polypeptide(L)'
;MREIVSGVSTWSRLSEPHGYDFNGYLVHDASGNLCIDPVALEPDDAAEITRRGVRHILLTNRNHVRAANDVRRATGARTAIH
;
A
#
# COMPACT_ATOMS: atom_id res chain seq x y z
N MET A 1 1.47 -0.28 10.46
CA MET A 1 0.19 -0.52 9.75
C MET A 1 -0.86 -0.84 10.79
N ARG A 2 -2.03 -0.29 10.67
CA ARG A 2 -3.12 -0.58 11.62
C ARG A 2 -4.43 -0.78 10.88
N GLU A 3 -5.27 -1.65 11.43
CA GLU A 3 -6.61 -1.87 10.90
C GLU A 3 -7.54 -0.74 11.35
N ILE A 4 -8.26 -0.11 10.39
CA ILE A 4 -9.15 1.01 10.68
C ILE A 4 -10.62 0.60 10.65
N VAL A 5 -10.97 -0.37 9.83
CA VAL A 5 -12.26 -1.08 9.85
C VAL A 5 -11.96 -2.52 9.49
N SER A 6 -12.91 -3.42 9.71
CA SER A 6 -12.69 -4.84 9.45
C SER A 6 -12.22 -5.06 8.00
N GLY A 7 -11.07 -5.65 7.84
CA GLY A 7 -10.49 -5.96 6.52
C GLY A 7 -9.76 -4.83 5.84
N VAL A 8 -9.69 -3.63 6.44
CA VAL A 8 -8.96 -2.49 5.85
C VAL A 8 -7.91 -1.99 6.81
N SER A 9 -6.65 -2.07 6.40
CA SER A 9 -5.51 -1.54 7.16
C SER A 9 -4.91 -0.35 6.45
N THR A 10 -4.31 0.56 7.20
CA THR A 10 -3.64 1.74 6.66
C THR A 10 -2.27 1.93 7.28
N TRP A 11 -1.40 2.57 6.52
CA TRP A 11 -0.14 3.12 7.04
C TRP A 11 0.07 4.48 6.42
N SER A 12 0.84 5.34 7.08
CA SER A 12 1.04 6.70 6.62
C SER A 12 2.51 7.05 6.54
N ARG A 13 2.80 8.06 5.74
CA ARG A 13 4.12 8.63 5.60
C ARG A 13 3.99 10.15 5.53
N LEU A 14 4.72 10.83 6.40
CA LEU A 14 4.78 12.28 6.35
C LEU A 14 5.50 12.71 5.08
N SER A 15 4.87 13.58 4.29
CA SER A 15 5.47 14.14 3.09
C SER A 15 6.12 15.47 3.41
N GLU A 16 7.43 15.52 3.33
CA GLU A 16 8.17 16.77 3.40
C GLU A 16 8.60 17.17 1.98
N PRO A 17 8.53 18.44 1.63
CA PRO A 17 8.21 19.62 2.43
C PRO A 17 6.72 19.97 2.55
N HIS A 18 5.83 19.08 2.13
CA HIS A 18 4.39 19.41 2.09
C HIS A 18 3.75 19.51 3.46
N GLY A 19 4.34 18.87 4.49
CA GLY A 19 3.88 18.99 5.86
C GLY A 19 2.59 18.27 6.20
N TYR A 20 2.14 17.31 5.38
CA TYR A 20 0.96 16.48 5.67
C TYR A 20 1.23 15.03 5.32
N ASP A 21 0.44 14.14 5.91
CA ASP A 21 0.58 12.71 5.72
C ASP A 21 -0.14 12.24 4.47
N PHE A 22 0.49 11.30 3.76
CA PHE A 22 -0.18 10.48 2.76
C PHE A 22 -0.42 9.10 3.36
N ASN A 23 -1.54 8.48 2.99
CA ASN A 23 -1.93 7.16 3.51
C ASN A 23 -2.02 6.14 2.39
N GLY A 24 -1.48 4.95 2.64
CA GLY A 24 -1.72 3.77 1.83
C GLY A 24 -2.74 2.88 2.53
N TYR A 25 -3.40 2.01 1.77
CA TYR A 25 -4.43 1.12 2.28
C TYR A 25 -4.20 -0.30 1.80
N LEU A 26 -4.41 -1.27 2.68
CA LEU A 26 -4.40 -2.68 2.35
C LEU A 26 -5.78 -3.24 2.68
N VAL A 27 -6.47 -3.72 1.65
CA VAL A 27 -7.83 -4.25 1.77
C VAL A 27 -7.77 -5.76 1.67
N HIS A 28 -8.26 -6.45 2.69
CA HIS A 28 -8.35 -7.90 2.68
C HIS A 28 -9.47 -8.36 1.75
N ASP A 29 -9.16 -9.30 0.86
CA ASP A 29 -10.13 -9.94 -0.01
C ASP A 29 -9.78 -11.42 -0.11
N ALA A 30 -10.79 -12.28 -0.07
CA ALA A 30 -10.60 -13.73 -0.16
C ALA A 30 -9.93 -14.15 -1.47
N SER A 31 -10.12 -13.40 -2.56
CA SER A 31 -9.50 -13.69 -3.85
C SER A 31 -8.11 -13.05 -4.02
N GLY A 32 -7.60 -12.37 -3.01
CA GLY A 32 -6.30 -11.71 -3.00
C GLY A 32 -6.43 -10.27 -2.53
N ASN A 33 -5.46 -9.83 -1.72
CA ASN A 33 -5.53 -8.51 -1.12
C ASN A 33 -5.29 -7.40 -2.15
N LEU A 34 -5.92 -6.25 -1.92
CA LEU A 34 -5.80 -5.06 -2.75
C LEU A 34 -5.04 -3.98 -1.98
N CYS A 35 -3.99 -3.45 -2.59
CA CYS A 35 -3.25 -2.31 -2.04
C CYS A 35 -3.64 -1.06 -2.81
N ILE A 36 -4.11 -0.03 -2.11
CA ILE A 36 -4.55 1.22 -2.73
C ILE A 36 -3.59 2.33 -2.35
N ASP A 37 -3.06 3.02 -3.36
CA ASP A 37 -2.19 4.19 -3.22
C ASP A 37 -1.08 4.00 -2.18
N PRO A 38 -0.23 2.97 -2.33
CA PRO A 38 0.82 2.71 -1.35
C PRO A 38 1.74 3.93 -1.21
N VAL A 39 2.09 4.23 0.02
CA VAL A 39 3.13 5.20 0.35
C VAL A 39 4.39 4.46 0.78
N ALA A 40 5.50 5.17 0.98
CA ALA A 40 6.76 4.56 1.35
C ALA A 40 6.59 3.64 2.57
N LEU A 41 7.23 2.47 2.51
CA LEU A 41 7.10 1.44 3.53
C LEU A 41 8.25 1.53 4.53
N GLU A 42 7.90 1.63 5.81
CA GLU A 42 8.86 1.34 6.88
C GLU A 42 9.09 -0.18 6.94
N PRO A 43 10.19 -0.64 7.55
CA PRO A 43 10.49 -2.07 7.60
C PRO A 43 9.34 -2.93 8.16
N ASP A 44 8.64 -2.45 9.18
CA ASP A 44 7.53 -3.18 9.78
C ASP A 44 6.35 -3.31 8.81
N ASP A 45 6.06 -2.24 8.08
CA ASP A 45 4.99 -2.25 7.06
C ASP A 45 5.36 -3.15 5.89
N ALA A 46 6.61 -3.12 5.45
CA ALA A 46 7.09 -3.97 4.38
C ALA A 46 6.97 -5.45 4.77
N ALA A 47 7.34 -5.80 6.01
CA ALA A 47 7.21 -7.16 6.50
C ALA A 47 5.75 -7.61 6.56
N GLU A 48 4.85 -6.73 7.01
CA GLU A 48 3.42 -7.02 7.09
C GLU A 48 2.82 -7.23 5.70
N ILE A 49 3.14 -6.39 4.74
CA ILE A 49 2.66 -6.54 3.36
C ILE A 49 3.18 -7.83 2.73
N THR A 50 4.45 -8.14 2.94
CA THR A 50 5.04 -9.38 2.42
C THR A 50 4.35 -10.60 3.02
N ARG A 51 4.10 -10.59 4.33
CA ARG A 51 3.45 -11.69 5.04
C ARG A 51 2.00 -11.89 4.57
N ARG A 52 1.26 -10.80 4.42
CA ARG A 52 -0.16 -10.86 4.03
C ARG A 52 -0.36 -11.08 2.54
N GLY A 53 0.58 -10.61 1.73
CA GLY A 53 0.51 -10.69 0.28
C GLY A 53 -0.40 -9.63 -0.33
N VAL A 54 -0.13 -9.29 -1.58
CA VAL A 54 -0.95 -8.36 -2.37
C VAL A 54 -1.09 -8.93 -3.77
N ARG A 55 -2.30 -9.00 -4.27
CA ARG A 55 -2.58 -9.47 -5.63
C ARG A 55 -2.64 -8.31 -6.62
N HIS A 56 -3.28 -7.21 -6.22
CA HIS A 56 -3.43 -6.03 -7.08
C HIS A 56 -3.06 -4.77 -6.32
N ILE A 57 -2.50 -3.82 -7.06
CA ILE A 57 -2.21 -2.47 -6.58
C ILE A 57 -3.04 -1.51 -7.43
N LEU A 58 -3.84 -0.67 -6.80
CA LEU A 58 -4.61 0.36 -7.47
C LEU A 58 -4.02 1.72 -7.15
N LEU A 59 -3.66 2.46 -8.19
CA LEU A 59 -3.19 3.84 -8.07
C LEU A 59 -4.28 4.78 -8.55
N THR A 60 -4.73 5.67 -7.68
CA THR A 60 -5.71 6.70 -8.03
C THR A 60 -5.03 7.95 -8.60
N ASN A 61 -3.71 8.05 -8.47
CA ASN A 61 -2.90 9.11 -9.08
C ASN A 61 -1.48 8.58 -9.28
N ARG A 62 -0.64 9.36 -10.00
CA ARG A 62 0.72 8.94 -10.35
C ARG A 62 1.75 9.20 -9.25
N ASN A 63 1.38 9.85 -8.17
CA ASN A 63 2.31 10.24 -7.13
C ASN A 63 2.83 9.04 -6.31
N HIS A 64 2.18 7.88 -6.41
CA HIS A 64 2.50 6.68 -5.63
C HIS A 64 3.23 5.60 -6.43
N VAL A 65 3.73 5.91 -7.63
CA VAL A 65 4.34 4.90 -8.51
C VAL A 65 5.57 4.24 -7.88
N ARG A 66 6.42 5.02 -7.19
CA ARG A 66 7.63 4.47 -6.57
C ARG A 66 7.29 3.44 -5.50
N ALA A 67 6.38 3.78 -4.59
CA ALA A 67 5.97 2.86 -3.53
C ALA A 67 5.23 1.65 -4.10
N ALA A 68 4.44 1.84 -5.15
CA ALA A 68 3.78 0.73 -5.85
C ALA A 68 4.79 -0.26 -6.41
N ASN A 69 5.89 0.24 -6.99
CA ASN A 69 6.96 -0.63 -7.50
C ASN A 69 7.61 -1.44 -6.36
N ASP A 70 7.79 -0.84 -5.19
CA ASP A 70 8.34 -1.55 -4.03
C ASP A 70 7.39 -2.66 -3.56
N VAL A 71 6.09 -2.39 -3.48
CA VAL A 71 5.08 -3.39 -3.13
C VAL A 71 5.06 -4.52 -4.16
N ARG A 72 5.09 -4.16 -5.44
CA ARG A 72 5.09 -5.15 -6.53
C ARG A 72 6.30 -6.08 -6.45
N ARG A 73 7.48 -5.54 -6.18
CA ARG A 73 8.70 -6.36 -6.04
C ARG A 73 8.60 -7.32 -4.85
N ALA A 74 7.98 -6.88 -3.76
CA ALA A 74 7.84 -7.71 -2.56
C ALA A 74 6.77 -8.79 -2.70
N THR A 75 5.74 -8.57 -3.52
CA THR A 75 4.54 -9.43 -3.54
C THR A 75 4.21 -10.05 -4.88
N GLY A 76 4.79 -9.55 -5.99
CA GLY A 76 4.41 -9.97 -7.33
C GLY A 76 3.06 -9.42 -7.80
N ALA A 77 2.49 -8.43 -7.11
CA ALA A 77 1.19 -7.88 -7.43
C ALA A 77 1.17 -7.20 -8.81
N ARG A 78 -0.03 -7.17 -9.42
CA ARG A 78 -0.27 -6.42 -10.65
C ARG A 78 -0.74 -5.01 -10.29
N THR A 79 -0.29 -4.02 -11.08
CA THR A 79 -0.62 -2.61 -10.84
C THR A 79 -1.62 -2.13 -11.89
N ALA A 80 -2.65 -1.41 -11.42
CA ALA A 80 -3.59 -0.70 -12.26
C ALA A 80 -3.60 0.78 -11.87
N ILE A 81 -3.65 1.67 -12.87
CA ILE A 81 -3.72 3.12 -12.66
C ILE A 81 -5.07 3.59 -13.15
N HIS A 82 -5.77 4.26 -12.25
CA HIS A 82 -7.07 4.85 -12.57
C HIS A 82 -6.90 6.12 -13.39
#